data_20c329b8d57f54685375aa045aa20752
#
_entry.id   20c329b8d57f54685375aa045aa20752
#
_cell.length_a   1.000
_cell.length_b   1.000
_cell.length_c   1.000
_cell.angle_alpha   90.00
_cell.angle_beta   90.00
_cell.angle_gamma   90.00
#
_symmetry.space_group_name_H-M   'P 1'
#
loop_
_entity.id
_entity.type
_entity.pdbx_description
1 polymer ?
#
loop_
_entity_poly.entity_id
_entity_poly.type
_entity_poly.pdbx_seq_one_letter_code
_entity_poly.pdbx_strand_id
1 'polypeptide(L)'
;MRQTIVAVIIYLVLVAATVLPASAEDGGTALPADDPMVQINQFFIDVYEYPNAPGSYPRVNVTYGEAEKLCAERKKRLCTEQEWQRAATGTQNHLYGYGERFESGRCNTPLLRNGAWVGGRELAPSGSFAQCSNDYGLQDMIGNVWEWTSTWYDEEKGWRIVRGGSYFHSAN
;
A
#
# COMPACT_ATOMS: atom_id res chain seq x y z
N MET A 1 12.47 -1.84 20.52
CA MET A 1 11.59 -0.75 20.08
C MET A 1 10.42 -1.39 19.32
N ARG A 2 9.18 -1.14 19.73
CA ARG A 2 8.01 -1.63 18.97
C ARG A 2 7.84 -0.72 17.77
N GLN A 3 8.10 -1.24 16.57
CA GLN A 3 7.87 -0.50 15.34
C GLN A 3 6.37 -0.46 15.05
N THR A 4 5.85 0.74 14.81
CA THR A 4 4.47 0.94 14.41
C THR A 4 4.35 0.65 12.92
N ILE A 5 3.89 -0.54 12.58
CA ILE A 5 3.85 -1.04 11.20
C ILE A 5 2.42 -1.47 10.86
N VAL A 6 1.97 -1.09 9.69
CA VAL A 6 0.65 -1.48 9.15
C VAL A 6 0.80 -2.19 7.82
N ALA A 7 -0.11 -3.08 7.57
CA ALA A 7 -0.11 -3.90 6.36
C ALA A 7 -1.00 -3.29 5.28
N VAL A 8 -0.47 -3.10 4.11
CA VAL A 8 -1.23 -2.96 2.87
C VAL A 8 -1.34 -4.31 2.18
N ILE A 9 -2.47 -4.55 1.60
CA ILE A 9 -2.93 -5.88 1.28
C ILE A 9 -3.26 -6.04 -0.19
N ILE A 10 -2.82 -7.11 -0.78
CA ILE A 10 -2.99 -7.38 -2.21
C ILE A 10 -3.43 -8.79 -2.49
N TYR A 11 -4.21 -8.92 -3.54
CA TYR A 11 -4.82 -10.17 -3.83
C TYR A 11 -5.05 -10.60 -5.28
N LEU A 12 -5.12 -11.81 -5.46
CA LEU A 12 -5.73 -12.80 -6.31
C LEU A 12 -4.86 -13.39 -7.43
N VAL A 13 -4.57 -14.65 -7.26
CA VAL A 13 -4.18 -15.55 -8.34
C VAL A 13 -5.44 -16.21 -8.87
N LEU A 14 -5.85 -15.89 -10.09
CA LEU A 14 -6.79 -16.70 -10.84
C LEU A 14 -6.00 -17.83 -11.51
N VAL A 15 -6.16 -19.04 -11.01
CA VAL A 15 -5.72 -20.24 -11.71
C VAL A 15 -6.63 -20.42 -12.91
N ALA A 16 -6.07 -20.27 -14.11
CA ALA A 16 -6.76 -20.59 -15.34
C ALA A 16 -7.06 -22.08 -15.40
N ALA A 17 -8.30 -22.46 -15.23
CA ALA A 17 -8.81 -23.76 -15.60
C ALA A 17 -9.32 -23.68 -17.05
N THR A 18 -8.96 -24.69 -17.79
CA THR A 18 -9.18 -24.98 -19.21
C THR A 18 -10.52 -24.57 -19.82
N VAL A 19 -10.41 -24.04 -21.01
CA VAL A 19 -11.40 -23.55 -21.94
C VAL A 19 -12.47 -24.57 -22.35
N LEU A 20 -13.74 -24.18 -22.27
CA LEU A 20 -14.80 -24.55 -23.19
C LEU A 20 -15.51 -23.28 -23.66
N PRO A 21 -15.89 -23.15 -24.93
CA PRO A 21 -16.51 -21.93 -25.44
C PRO A 21 -17.97 -21.88 -25.04
N ALA A 22 -18.36 -20.90 -24.28
CA ALA A 22 -19.73 -20.49 -24.08
C ALA A 22 -19.81 -18.97 -24.12
N SER A 23 -20.70 -18.48 -24.96
CA SER A 23 -21.28 -17.14 -25.12
C SER A 23 -20.80 -16.07 -24.13
N ALA A 24 -20.33 -14.97 -24.71
CA ALA A 24 -19.96 -13.73 -24.01
C ALA A 24 -21.14 -13.21 -23.15
N GLU A 25 -21.03 -13.41 -21.85
CA GLU A 25 -21.59 -12.50 -20.89
C GLU A 25 -20.38 -11.81 -20.25
N ASP A 26 -20.32 -10.50 -20.42
CA ASP A 26 -19.35 -9.60 -19.82
C ASP A 26 -19.56 -9.60 -18.28
N GLY A 27 -19.06 -10.64 -17.64
CA GLY A 27 -19.09 -10.83 -16.20
C GLY A 27 -17.85 -10.21 -15.56
N GLY A 28 -17.60 -8.95 -15.83
CA GLY A 28 -16.70 -8.17 -15.02
C GLY A 28 -17.24 -8.16 -13.59
N THR A 29 -16.69 -8.98 -12.70
CA THR A 29 -17.00 -8.92 -11.27
C THR A 29 -16.58 -7.54 -10.79
N ALA A 30 -17.56 -6.62 -10.68
CA ALA A 30 -17.34 -5.33 -10.06
C ALA A 30 -16.76 -5.57 -8.66
N LEU A 31 -15.60 -4.98 -8.40
CA LEU A 31 -15.01 -5.03 -7.07
C LEU A 31 -15.98 -4.41 -6.06
N PRO A 32 -16.09 -4.93 -4.83
CA PRO A 32 -16.97 -4.38 -3.82
C PRO A 32 -16.68 -2.90 -3.61
N ALA A 33 -17.70 -2.06 -3.60
CA ALA A 33 -17.56 -0.62 -3.40
C ALA A 33 -17.02 -0.27 -2.00
N ASP A 34 -17.13 -1.19 -1.06
CA ASP A 34 -16.67 -1.10 0.32
C ASP A 34 -15.26 -1.65 0.55
N ASP A 35 -14.62 -2.22 -0.50
CA ASP A 35 -13.24 -2.73 -0.47
C ASP A 35 -12.52 -2.39 -1.79
N PRO A 36 -12.26 -1.10 -2.07
CA PRO A 36 -11.79 -0.63 -3.36
C PRO A 36 -10.38 -1.14 -3.67
N MET A 37 -10.20 -1.68 -4.87
CA MET A 37 -8.93 -2.21 -5.37
C MET A 37 -8.65 -1.73 -6.78
N VAL A 38 -7.36 -1.66 -7.13
CA VAL A 38 -6.91 -1.35 -8.49
C VAL A 38 -6.19 -2.56 -9.08
N GLN A 39 -6.51 -2.90 -10.31
CA GLN A 39 -5.76 -3.91 -11.05
C GLN A 39 -4.50 -3.31 -11.67
N ILE A 40 -3.37 -3.93 -11.38
CA ILE A 40 -2.07 -3.58 -11.96
C ILE A 40 -1.46 -4.84 -12.55
N ASN A 41 -1.41 -4.92 -13.88
CA ASN A 41 -0.97 -6.13 -14.60
C ASN A 41 -1.77 -7.38 -14.15
N GLN A 42 -1.12 -8.30 -13.42
CA GLN A 42 -1.69 -9.59 -13.01
C GLN A 42 -2.12 -9.63 -11.54
N PHE A 43 -2.05 -8.51 -10.82
CA PHE A 43 -2.45 -8.45 -9.42
C PHE A 43 -3.40 -7.28 -9.15
N PHE A 44 -4.09 -7.35 -8.02
CA PHE A 44 -4.91 -6.27 -7.48
C PHE A 44 -4.28 -5.74 -6.21
N ILE A 45 -4.42 -4.43 -5.95
CA ILE A 45 -3.94 -3.78 -4.74
C ILE A 45 -5.06 -2.92 -4.14
N ASP A 46 -5.14 -2.90 -2.83
CA ASP A 46 -6.03 -2.01 -2.10
C ASP A 46 -5.68 -0.54 -2.38
N VAL A 47 -6.72 0.29 -2.51
CA VAL A 47 -6.55 1.73 -2.77
C VAL A 47 -6.01 2.45 -1.55
N TYR A 48 -6.40 2.01 -0.37
CA TYR A 48 -6.05 2.60 0.92
C TYR A 48 -5.34 1.59 1.81
N GLU A 49 -4.64 2.10 2.82
CA GLU A 49 -4.12 1.28 3.91
C GLU A 49 -5.25 0.51 4.62
N TYR A 50 -4.91 -0.67 5.21
CA TYR A 50 -5.91 -1.47 5.92
C TYR A 50 -6.63 -0.64 7.02
N PRO A 51 -7.96 -0.64 7.10
CA PRO A 51 -8.93 -1.60 6.53
C PRO A 51 -9.39 -1.30 5.09
N ASN A 52 -8.66 -0.57 4.28
CA ASN A 52 -9.00 -0.22 2.91
C ASN A 52 -10.30 0.60 2.79
N ALA A 53 -10.47 1.53 3.69
CA ALA A 53 -11.65 2.38 3.75
C ALA A 53 -11.25 3.86 3.84
N PRO A 54 -11.70 4.72 2.88
CA PRO A 54 -11.36 6.14 2.89
C PRO A 54 -11.84 6.81 4.18
N GLY A 55 -11.01 7.66 4.75
CA GLY A 55 -11.31 8.37 5.99
C GLY A 55 -11.21 7.53 7.27
N SER A 56 -10.89 6.25 7.18
CA SER A 56 -10.60 5.40 8.34
C SER A 56 -9.14 5.50 8.74
N TYR A 57 -8.85 5.43 10.03
CA TYR A 57 -7.48 5.31 10.49
C TYR A 57 -6.89 3.95 10.12
N PRO A 58 -5.67 3.91 9.58
CA PRO A 58 -5.01 2.65 9.29
C PRO A 58 -4.73 1.86 10.56
N ARG A 59 -4.76 0.54 10.44
CA ARG A 59 -4.42 -0.36 11.54
C ARG A 59 -2.93 -0.31 11.83
N VAL A 60 -2.56 0.09 13.03
CA VAL A 60 -1.16 0.23 13.48
C VAL A 60 -0.80 -0.78 14.57
N ASN A 61 0.49 -0.90 14.87
CA ASN A 61 1.03 -1.80 15.89
C ASN A 61 0.73 -3.29 15.64
N VAL A 62 0.77 -3.70 14.38
CA VAL A 62 0.61 -5.10 13.97
C VAL A 62 1.97 -5.73 13.67
N THR A 63 2.14 -6.97 14.10
CA THR A 63 3.25 -7.81 13.70
C THR A 63 3.04 -8.33 12.27
N TYR A 64 4.10 -8.87 11.65
CA TYR A 64 4.00 -9.48 10.33
C TYR A 64 2.93 -10.59 10.28
N GLY A 65 2.91 -11.50 11.27
CA GLY A 65 1.93 -12.58 11.33
C GLY A 65 0.49 -12.11 11.53
N GLU A 66 0.29 -11.03 12.29
CA GLU A 66 -1.03 -10.40 12.39
C GLU A 66 -1.46 -9.78 11.06
N ALA A 67 -0.53 -9.13 10.35
CA ALA A 67 -0.81 -8.58 9.03
C ALA A 67 -1.18 -9.67 8.01
N GLU A 68 -0.44 -10.76 7.94
CA GLU A 68 -0.80 -11.92 7.10
C GLU A 68 -2.20 -12.46 7.42
N LYS A 69 -2.52 -12.59 8.72
CA LYS A 69 -3.83 -13.07 9.17
C LYS A 69 -4.96 -12.13 8.74
N LEU A 70 -4.80 -10.81 8.94
CA LEU A 70 -5.77 -9.80 8.52
C LEU A 70 -6.01 -9.84 7.01
N CYS A 71 -4.96 -10.09 6.21
CA CYS A 71 -5.08 -10.31 4.78
C CYS A 71 -5.89 -11.57 4.46
N ALA A 72 -5.51 -12.69 5.07
CA ALA A 72 -6.14 -13.98 4.81
C ALA A 72 -7.63 -13.99 5.17
N GLU A 73 -8.03 -13.30 6.23
CA GLU A 73 -9.43 -13.13 6.64
C GLU A 73 -10.28 -12.46 5.55
N ARG A 74 -9.65 -11.62 4.71
CA ARG A 74 -10.27 -10.99 3.54
C ARG A 74 -10.01 -11.72 2.23
N LYS A 75 -9.46 -12.93 2.27
CA LYS A 75 -9.05 -13.69 1.10
C LYS A 75 -8.00 -12.97 0.26
N LYS A 76 -7.15 -12.19 0.90
CA LYS A 76 -6.04 -11.42 0.34
C LYS A 76 -4.71 -11.93 0.92
N ARG A 77 -3.60 -11.45 0.40
CA ARG A 77 -2.25 -11.69 0.92
C ARG A 77 -1.48 -10.37 1.02
N LEU A 78 -0.37 -10.37 1.70
CA LEU A 78 0.58 -9.26 1.58
C LEU A 78 1.20 -9.24 0.18
N CYS A 79 1.44 -8.05 -0.35
CA CYS A 79 2.18 -7.90 -1.60
C CYS A 79 3.65 -8.28 -1.41
N THR A 80 4.27 -8.69 -2.49
CA THR A 80 5.71 -8.69 -2.57
C THR A 80 6.23 -7.25 -2.64
N GLU A 81 7.50 -7.03 -2.31
CA GLU A 81 8.14 -5.74 -2.48
C GLU A 81 8.05 -5.23 -3.92
N GLN A 82 8.21 -6.12 -4.89
CA GLN A 82 8.15 -5.76 -6.31
C GLN A 82 6.75 -5.30 -6.73
N GLU A 83 5.70 -5.97 -6.26
CA GLU A 83 4.30 -5.56 -6.50
C GLU A 83 4.02 -4.20 -5.86
N TRP A 84 4.46 -4.04 -4.61
CA TRP A 84 4.33 -2.76 -3.89
C TRP A 84 5.06 -1.64 -4.63
N GLN A 85 6.32 -1.85 -5.02
CA GLN A 85 7.11 -0.87 -5.74
C GLN A 85 6.47 -0.50 -7.08
N ARG A 86 5.99 -1.51 -7.84
CA ARG A 86 5.30 -1.28 -9.11
C ARG A 86 4.03 -0.45 -8.92
N ALA A 87 3.28 -0.72 -7.86
CA ALA A 87 2.08 0.01 -7.51
C ALA A 87 2.40 1.46 -7.09
N ALA A 88 3.39 1.65 -6.22
CA ALA A 88 3.75 2.96 -5.68
C ALA A 88 4.25 3.94 -6.74
N THR A 89 5.02 3.46 -7.73
CA THR A 89 5.62 4.33 -8.77
C THR A 89 4.66 4.78 -9.85
N GLY A 90 3.47 4.22 -9.92
CA GLY A 90 2.46 4.58 -10.94
C GLY A 90 2.81 4.09 -12.35
N THR A 91 2.02 4.50 -13.36
CA THR A 91 2.21 4.10 -14.76
C THR A 91 3.47 4.72 -15.35
N GLN A 92 3.84 5.89 -14.90
CA GLN A 92 5.00 6.67 -15.37
C GLN A 92 6.30 6.28 -14.65
N ASN A 93 6.24 5.38 -13.67
CA ASN A 93 7.38 4.94 -12.87
C ASN A 93 8.07 6.10 -12.13
N HIS A 94 7.30 7.04 -11.61
CA HIS A 94 7.79 8.17 -10.84
C HIS A 94 8.40 7.75 -9.49
N LEU A 95 9.44 8.47 -9.06
CA LEU A 95 10.13 8.17 -7.79
C LEU A 95 9.19 8.23 -6.58
N TYR A 96 8.27 9.20 -6.57
CA TYR A 96 7.29 9.41 -5.49
C TYR A 96 5.84 9.06 -5.91
N GLY A 97 5.65 8.30 -6.97
CA GLY A 97 4.34 7.99 -7.52
C GLY A 97 3.59 9.20 -8.10
N TYR A 98 3.52 10.28 -7.40
CA TYR A 98 2.94 11.55 -7.85
C TYR A 98 3.91 12.43 -8.68
N GLY A 99 5.18 12.07 -8.79
CA GLY A 99 6.19 12.84 -9.53
C GLY A 99 7.62 12.46 -9.16
N GLU A 100 8.59 13.16 -9.78
CA GLU A 100 10.02 12.88 -9.63
C GLU A 100 10.66 13.59 -8.42
N ARG A 101 9.97 14.53 -7.78
CA ARG A 101 10.52 15.33 -6.71
C ARG A 101 9.69 15.23 -5.44
N PHE A 102 10.39 15.13 -4.31
CA PHE A 102 9.72 15.21 -3.01
C PHE A 102 9.08 16.59 -2.82
N GLU A 103 7.80 16.59 -2.46
CA GLU A 103 7.03 17.79 -2.12
C GLU A 103 6.64 17.73 -0.64
N SER A 104 7.30 18.58 0.18
CA SER A 104 7.01 18.63 1.61
C SER A 104 5.56 19.02 1.87
N GLY A 105 4.86 18.17 2.64
CA GLY A 105 3.46 18.41 2.99
C GLY A 105 2.45 17.82 2.02
N ARG A 106 2.86 17.28 0.88
CA ARG A 106 1.96 16.62 -0.07
C ARG A 106 1.40 15.32 0.49
N CYS A 107 2.25 14.55 1.15
CA CYS A 107 1.89 13.32 1.87
C CYS A 107 2.05 13.51 3.38
N ASN A 108 1.56 12.56 4.16
CA ASN A 108 1.72 12.54 5.61
C ASN A 108 3.12 12.04 5.99
N THR A 109 4.10 12.89 5.77
CA THR A 109 5.52 12.65 6.11
C THR A 109 6.00 13.71 7.09
N PRO A 110 7.15 13.53 7.78
CA PRO A 110 7.80 14.62 8.48
C PRO A 110 8.02 15.83 7.57
N LEU A 111 7.94 17.01 8.16
CA LEU A 111 8.10 18.24 7.39
C LEU A 111 9.57 18.54 7.12
N LEU A 112 9.88 18.91 5.89
CA LEU A 112 11.19 19.41 5.49
C LEU A 112 11.17 20.94 5.47
N ARG A 113 12.04 21.59 6.24
CA ARG A 113 12.22 23.06 6.23
C ARG A 113 13.71 23.38 6.11
N ASN A 114 14.07 24.21 5.14
CA ASN A 114 15.46 24.63 4.89
C ASN A 114 16.44 23.43 4.78
N GLY A 115 16.02 22.33 4.16
CA GLY A 115 16.82 21.12 4.00
C GLY A 115 16.96 20.26 5.25
N ALA A 116 16.28 20.58 6.34
CA ALA A 116 16.26 19.79 7.57
C ALA A 116 14.86 19.26 7.89
N TRP A 117 14.78 18.02 8.39
CA TRP A 117 13.54 17.44 8.90
C TRP A 117 13.16 18.11 10.23
N VAL A 118 11.93 18.60 10.33
CA VAL A 118 11.42 19.32 11.50
C VAL A 118 10.16 18.66 12.01
N GLY A 119 10.33 17.72 12.91
CA GLY A 119 9.25 17.02 13.59
C GLY A 119 8.45 16.08 12.67
N GLY A 120 7.77 15.14 13.29
CA GLY A 120 6.77 14.28 12.65
C GLY A 120 5.40 14.94 12.62
N ARG A 121 4.48 14.30 11.93
CA ARG A 121 3.05 14.59 11.99
C ARG A 121 2.35 13.62 12.93
N GLU A 122 1.05 13.66 12.97
CA GLU A 122 0.21 12.66 13.60
C GLU A 122 -0.30 11.65 12.57
N LEU A 123 -0.67 10.46 13.04
CA LEU A 123 -1.37 9.49 12.21
C LEU A 123 -2.64 10.13 11.63
N ALA A 124 -2.86 9.96 10.35
CA ALA A 124 -4.01 10.51 9.65
C ALA A 124 -4.93 9.39 9.11
N PRO A 125 -6.22 9.67 8.97
CA PRO A 125 -7.12 8.78 8.24
C PRO A 125 -6.64 8.59 6.79
N SER A 126 -6.72 7.37 6.26
CA SER A 126 -6.28 7.07 4.90
C SER A 126 -7.03 7.90 3.86
N GLY A 127 -6.31 8.43 2.87
CA GLY A 127 -6.84 9.34 1.86
C GLY A 127 -7.00 10.79 2.31
N SER A 128 -6.60 11.17 3.54
CA SER A 128 -6.68 12.56 4.02
C SER A 128 -5.79 13.52 3.24
N PHE A 129 -4.73 13.01 2.64
CA PHE A 129 -3.82 13.77 1.79
C PHE A 129 -4.14 13.51 0.33
N ALA A 130 -5.23 14.08 -0.17
CA ALA A 130 -5.77 13.82 -1.51
C ALA A 130 -4.76 13.96 -2.66
N GLN A 131 -3.72 14.76 -2.49
CA GLN A 131 -2.63 14.92 -3.46
C GLN A 131 -1.53 13.87 -3.31
N CYS A 132 -1.56 13.04 -2.26
CA CYS A 132 -0.67 11.91 -2.04
C CYS A 132 -1.20 10.66 -2.75
N SER A 133 -1.50 10.81 -4.02
CA SER A 133 -1.98 9.73 -4.87
C SER A 133 -1.14 9.64 -6.14
N ASN A 134 -1.10 8.46 -6.73
CA ASN A 134 -0.51 8.27 -8.04
C ASN A 134 -1.59 8.14 -9.13
N ASP A 135 -1.18 7.94 -10.36
CA ASP A 135 -2.06 7.82 -11.53
C ASP A 135 -2.87 6.51 -11.61
N TYR A 136 -2.60 5.55 -10.73
CA TYR A 136 -3.49 4.42 -10.46
C TYR A 136 -4.62 4.79 -9.48
N GLY A 137 -4.54 5.94 -8.81
CA GLY A 137 -5.47 6.36 -7.77
C GLY A 137 -5.16 5.78 -6.39
N LEU A 138 -4.01 5.12 -6.22
CA LEU A 138 -3.57 4.61 -4.92
C LEU A 138 -3.21 5.76 -4.00
N GLN A 139 -3.62 5.67 -2.74
CA GLN A 139 -3.43 6.69 -1.72
C GLN A 139 -2.34 6.28 -0.73
N ASP A 140 -1.69 7.26 -0.14
CA ASP A 140 -0.78 7.13 1.00
C ASP A 140 0.39 6.14 0.83
N MET A 141 0.73 5.78 -0.44
CA MET A 141 1.90 4.95 -0.74
C MET A 141 3.22 5.61 -0.26
N ILE A 142 3.18 6.87 0.13
CA ILE A 142 4.28 7.63 0.72
C ILE A 142 3.83 8.20 2.07
N GLY A 143 4.50 7.82 3.14
CA GLY A 143 4.21 8.33 4.48
C GLY A 143 3.07 7.61 5.17
N ASN A 144 2.36 8.29 6.00
CA ASN A 144 1.34 7.85 6.94
C ASN A 144 1.82 6.67 7.80
N VAL A 145 1.85 5.43 7.29
CA VAL A 145 2.36 4.27 8.04
C VAL A 145 3.26 3.37 7.21
N TRP A 146 4.19 2.68 7.87
CA TRP A 146 4.97 1.63 7.25
C TRP A 146 4.10 0.44 6.87
N GLU A 147 4.39 -0.17 5.73
CA GLU A 147 3.62 -1.26 5.15
C GLU A 147 4.43 -2.54 5.05
N TRP A 148 3.89 -3.64 5.58
CA TRP A 148 4.48 -4.96 5.47
C TRP A 148 4.43 -5.47 4.02
N THR A 149 5.55 -6.04 3.56
CA THR A 149 5.56 -6.86 2.34
C THR A 149 5.88 -8.31 2.69
N SER A 150 5.51 -9.24 1.80
CA SER A 150 5.82 -10.66 1.97
C SER A 150 7.29 -11.01 1.66
N THR A 151 8.07 -10.06 1.18
CA THR A 151 9.46 -10.29 0.78
C THR A 151 10.40 -10.31 1.99
N TRP A 152 11.27 -11.28 2.04
CA TRP A 152 12.32 -11.35 3.04
C TRP A 152 13.39 -10.28 2.82
N TYR A 153 13.74 -9.56 3.87
CA TYR A 153 14.98 -8.79 3.93
C TYR A 153 16.16 -9.70 4.34
N ASP A 154 15.93 -10.53 5.36
CA ASP A 154 16.87 -11.52 5.87
C ASP A 154 16.04 -12.70 6.44
N GLU A 155 16.02 -13.80 5.70
CA GLU A 155 15.19 -14.96 6.07
C GLU A 155 15.72 -15.67 7.31
N GLU A 156 17.04 -15.73 7.49
CA GLU A 156 17.66 -16.38 8.65
C GLU A 156 17.32 -15.66 9.95
N LYS A 157 17.20 -14.31 9.88
CA LYS A 157 16.80 -13.47 11.02
C LYS A 157 15.29 -13.29 11.16
N GLY A 158 14.52 -13.78 10.20
CA GLY A 158 13.07 -13.58 10.17
C GLY A 158 12.64 -12.14 9.85
N TRP A 159 13.46 -11.37 9.16
CA TRP A 159 13.17 -9.96 8.85
C TRP A 159 12.49 -9.82 7.49
N ARG A 160 11.43 -9.03 7.47
CA ARG A 160 10.66 -8.70 6.26
C ARG A 160 10.91 -7.25 5.84
N ILE A 161 10.77 -7.00 4.54
CA ILE A 161 10.82 -5.65 3.99
C ILE A 161 9.53 -4.92 4.34
N VAL A 162 9.67 -3.66 4.77
CA VAL A 162 8.58 -2.70 4.93
C VAL A 162 8.78 -1.53 3.97
N ARG A 163 7.69 -0.92 3.54
CA ARG A 163 7.68 0.16 2.55
C ARG A 163 6.83 1.35 2.99
N GLY A 164 6.86 2.44 2.20
CA GLY A 164 6.02 3.62 2.36
C GLY A 164 6.61 4.73 3.22
N GLY A 165 7.29 4.41 4.27
CA GLY A 165 7.67 5.38 5.29
C GLY A 165 6.55 5.62 6.30
N SER A 166 6.64 6.68 7.08
CA SER A 166 5.58 7.00 8.04
C SER A 166 5.50 8.49 8.35
N TYR A 167 4.43 8.89 9.03
CA TYR A 167 4.19 10.27 9.45
C TYR A 167 5.29 10.84 10.39
N PHE A 168 6.12 10.00 11.00
CA PHE A 168 7.14 10.44 11.96
C PHE A 168 8.58 10.01 11.63
N HIS A 169 8.77 9.15 10.62
CA HIS A 169 10.09 8.78 10.11
C HIS A 169 10.36 9.46 8.77
N SER A 170 11.48 10.17 8.68
CA SER A 170 12.00 10.62 7.39
C SER A 170 12.46 9.39 6.58
N ALA A 171 12.25 9.45 5.28
CA ALA A 171 12.93 8.56 4.36
C ALA A 171 14.42 8.95 4.35
N ASN A 172 15.29 8.07 4.78
CA ASN A 172 16.74 8.17 4.59
C ASN A 172 17.13 7.40 3.34
#